data_9e747443936255a4bc91a510af8408eb
#
_entry.id   9e747443936255a4bc91a510af8408eb
#
_cell.length_a   1.000
_cell.length_b   1.000
_cell.length_c   1.000
_cell.angle_alpha   90.00
_cell.angle_beta   90.00
_cell.angle_gamma   90.00
#
_symmetry.space_group_name_H-M   'P 1'
#
loop_
_entity.id
_entity.type
_entity.pdbx_description
1 polymer ?
#
loop_
_entity_poly.entity_id
_entity_poly.type
_entity_poly.pdbx_seq_one_letter_code
_entity_poly.pdbx_strand_id
1 'polypeptide(L)'
;MIEIKSKETGDLLATVDAESLAGGDLREMRLNGADLRSLDLSGADLQLSDLIGADLSGANLSGALLMGAHLKGANLVGANLTRARLGAETASRAAMLSEADASQANLERADLRNVEMRRANLQGSNLSGADMRGTDFHGSNLRQVTARKALFIKASLRETNLCKADLRDCHLNDANLVRATMHDADLSSQHPGGFTVINLANMEGADLKRANLRNVSAEDTNMRNANLTDVNLTDAVIGGSILRRADVTNANFQGVELASVTMEFANFSKARNAVIPPYKKNLR
;
A
#
# COMPACT_ATOMS: atom_id res chain seq x y z
N MET A 1 -29.03 25.61 1.73
CA MET A 1 -27.81 26.29 1.24
C MET A 1 -26.69 26.05 2.24
N ILE A 2 -25.58 25.49 1.80
CA ILE A 2 -24.43 25.13 2.65
C ILE A 2 -23.24 26.00 2.25
N GLU A 3 -22.65 26.68 3.21
CA GLU A 3 -21.43 27.47 3.04
C GLU A 3 -20.20 26.59 3.34
N ILE A 4 -19.25 26.55 2.40
CA ILE A 4 -17.94 25.93 2.60
C ILE A 4 -16.91 27.05 2.80
N LYS A 5 -16.19 27.00 3.90
CA LYS A 5 -15.27 28.07 4.32
C LYS A 5 -13.82 27.57 4.37
N SER A 6 -12.91 28.50 4.27
CA SER A 6 -11.49 28.24 4.51
C SER A 6 -11.26 27.87 5.98
N LYS A 7 -10.49 26.80 6.22
CA LYS A 7 -10.13 26.37 7.58
C LYS A 7 -9.21 27.36 8.30
N GLU A 8 -8.47 28.17 7.54
CA GLU A 8 -7.46 29.09 8.08
C GLU A 8 -8.03 30.49 8.32
N THR A 9 -8.77 31.03 7.36
CA THR A 9 -9.24 32.41 7.41
C THR A 9 -10.72 32.55 7.76
N GLY A 10 -11.51 31.45 7.59
CA GLY A 10 -12.97 31.49 7.73
C GLY A 10 -13.70 32.11 6.54
N ASP A 11 -12.96 32.54 5.50
CA ASP A 11 -13.55 33.14 4.31
C ASP A 11 -14.42 32.13 3.55
N LEU A 12 -15.48 32.61 2.93
CA LEU A 12 -16.35 31.81 2.09
C LEU A 12 -15.61 31.39 0.82
N LEU A 13 -15.48 30.07 0.59
CA LEU A 13 -14.88 29.49 -0.61
C LEU A 13 -15.95 29.11 -1.64
N ALA A 14 -17.05 28.54 -1.18
CA ALA A 14 -18.14 28.09 -2.04
C ALA A 14 -19.48 28.08 -1.30
N THR A 15 -20.57 28.16 -2.06
CA THR A 15 -21.92 27.96 -1.57
C THR A 15 -22.58 26.86 -2.41
N VAL A 16 -23.16 25.87 -1.75
CA VAL A 16 -23.90 24.79 -2.40
C VAL A 16 -25.37 24.95 -2.06
N ASP A 17 -26.22 25.06 -3.09
CA ASP A 17 -27.67 25.18 -2.89
C ASP A 17 -28.28 23.80 -2.72
N ALA A 18 -28.09 23.23 -1.54
CA ALA A 18 -28.57 21.91 -1.17
C ALA A 18 -28.82 21.85 0.35
N GLU A 19 -29.56 20.85 0.77
CA GLU A 19 -29.77 20.53 2.20
C GLU A 19 -28.65 19.65 2.77
N SER A 20 -27.95 18.89 1.91
CA SER A 20 -26.83 17.99 2.25
C SER A 20 -25.78 18.01 1.15
N LEU A 21 -24.51 17.77 1.50
CA LEU A 21 -23.44 17.53 0.54
C LEU A 21 -23.38 16.05 0.10
N ALA A 22 -24.08 15.15 0.80
CA ALA A 22 -24.19 13.76 0.40
C ALA A 22 -24.85 13.62 -0.97
N GLY A 23 -24.18 12.92 -1.90
CA GLY A 23 -24.61 12.79 -3.30
C GLY A 23 -24.58 14.09 -4.10
N GLY A 24 -24.06 15.19 -3.51
CA GLY A 24 -24.00 16.51 -4.16
C GLY A 24 -23.00 16.56 -5.30
N ASP A 25 -23.26 17.46 -6.26
CA ASP A 25 -22.34 17.79 -7.34
C ASP A 25 -21.37 18.89 -6.90
N LEU A 26 -20.12 18.48 -6.64
CA LEU A 26 -19.02 19.33 -6.20
C LEU A 26 -17.85 19.29 -7.20
N ARG A 27 -18.13 18.89 -8.45
CA ARG A 27 -17.12 18.77 -9.50
C ARG A 27 -16.46 20.10 -9.79
N GLU A 28 -15.15 20.03 -10.05
CA GLU A 28 -14.32 21.17 -10.45
C GLU A 28 -14.34 22.35 -9.46
N MET A 29 -14.90 22.17 -8.25
CA MET A 29 -14.95 23.22 -7.25
C MET A 29 -13.55 23.55 -6.71
N ARG A 30 -13.32 24.83 -6.43
CA ARG A 30 -12.09 25.34 -5.79
C ARG A 30 -12.26 25.30 -4.27
N LEU A 31 -11.85 24.21 -3.66
CA LEU A 31 -12.01 23.91 -2.24
C LEU A 31 -10.63 23.77 -1.55
N ASN A 32 -9.60 24.42 -2.10
CA ASN A 32 -8.28 24.40 -1.50
C ASN A 32 -8.31 25.04 -0.10
N GLY A 33 -7.76 24.33 0.90
CA GLY A 33 -7.82 24.74 2.29
C GLY A 33 -9.21 24.77 2.91
N ALA A 34 -10.22 24.17 2.30
CA ALA A 34 -11.59 24.12 2.82
C ALA A 34 -11.67 23.38 4.17
N ASP A 35 -12.56 23.82 5.03
CA ASP A 35 -13.00 23.09 6.22
C ASP A 35 -14.18 22.19 5.86
N LEU A 36 -13.89 20.89 5.72
CA LEU A 36 -14.86 19.86 5.40
C LEU A 36 -14.89 18.77 6.49
N ARG A 37 -14.40 19.09 7.68
CA ARG A 37 -14.27 18.15 8.81
C ARG A 37 -15.62 17.56 9.20
N SER A 38 -15.64 16.25 9.35
CA SER A 38 -16.81 15.49 9.83
C SER A 38 -18.09 15.67 9.01
N LEU A 39 -18.00 16.28 7.80
CA LEU A 39 -19.15 16.43 6.93
C LEU A 39 -19.54 15.11 6.27
N ASP A 40 -20.82 14.96 5.96
CA ASP A 40 -21.30 13.86 5.13
C ASP A 40 -21.19 14.24 3.65
N LEU A 41 -20.21 13.64 2.99
CA LEU A 41 -19.91 13.73 1.56
C LEU A 41 -20.13 12.37 0.88
N SER A 42 -20.91 11.48 1.52
CA SER A 42 -21.14 10.13 0.98
C SER A 42 -21.76 10.21 -0.41
N GLY A 43 -21.17 9.49 -1.37
CA GLY A 43 -21.61 9.49 -2.77
C GLY A 43 -21.46 10.83 -3.51
N ALA A 44 -20.91 11.87 -2.89
CA ALA A 44 -20.69 13.17 -3.55
C ALA A 44 -19.78 13.02 -4.78
N ASP A 45 -20.02 13.83 -5.80
CA ASP A 45 -19.16 13.94 -6.98
C ASP A 45 -18.18 15.08 -6.80
N LEU A 46 -16.95 14.73 -6.47
CA LEU A 46 -15.80 15.64 -6.25
C LEU A 46 -14.77 15.52 -7.38
N GLN A 47 -15.17 14.99 -8.54
CA GLN A 47 -14.24 14.81 -9.66
C GLN A 47 -13.65 16.16 -10.08
N LEU A 48 -12.33 16.15 -10.34
CA LEU A 48 -11.57 17.32 -10.78
C LEU A 48 -11.59 18.50 -9.81
N SER A 49 -12.11 18.34 -8.57
CA SER A 49 -12.10 19.41 -7.56
C SER A 49 -10.68 19.70 -7.03
N ASP A 50 -10.43 20.96 -6.68
CA ASP A 50 -9.19 21.35 -6.01
C ASP A 50 -9.40 21.31 -4.49
N LEU A 51 -8.87 20.28 -3.85
CA LEU A 51 -8.92 20.01 -2.41
C LEU A 51 -7.52 20.10 -1.77
N ILE A 52 -6.57 20.78 -2.44
CA ILE A 52 -5.21 20.93 -1.92
C ILE A 52 -5.26 21.51 -0.51
N GLY A 53 -4.64 20.80 0.44
CA GLY A 53 -4.59 21.22 1.84
C GLY A 53 -5.95 21.30 2.55
N ALA A 54 -7.06 20.84 1.97
CA ALA A 54 -8.36 20.81 2.64
C ALA A 54 -8.34 19.91 3.89
N ASP A 55 -9.20 20.24 4.85
CA ASP A 55 -9.41 19.39 6.04
C ASP A 55 -10.68 18.57 5.89
N LEU A 56 -10.51 17.29 5.63
CA LEU A 56 -11.54 16.25 5.48
C LEU A 56 -11.50 15.27 6.66
N SER A 57 -10.85 15.64 7.78
CA SER A 57 -10.70 14.71 8.91
C SER A 57 -12.07 14.28 9.46
N GLY A 58 -12.24 12.97 9.64
CA GLY A 58 -13.49 12.37 10.08
C GLY A 58 -14.66 12.50 9.09
N ALA A 59 -14.47 13.06 7.89
CA ALA A 59 -15.53 13.19 6.90
C ALA A 59 -15.98 11.82 6.38
N ASN A 60 -17.25 11.71 6.02
CA ASN A 60 -17.79 10.53 5.35
C ASN A 60 -17.75 10.72 3.83
N LEU A 61 -16.78 10.10 3.17
CA LEU A 61 -16.59 10.08 1.71
C LEU A 61 -16.94 8.70 1.12
N SER A 62 -17.74 7.90 1.83
CA SER A 62 -18.09 6.57 1.34
C SER A 62 -18.78 6.62 -0.01
N GLY A 63 -18.24 5.87 -0.99
CA GLY A 63 -18.76 5.85 -2.35
C GLY A 63 -18.57 7.15 -3.15
N ALA A 64 -17.91 8.17 -2.61
CA ALA A 64 -17.65 9.43 -3.31
C ALA A 64 -16.80 9.21 -4.58
N LEU A 65 -17.02 10.08 -5.57
CA LEU A 65 -16.28 10.10 -6.82
C LEU A 65 -15.21 11.18 -6.74
N LEU A 66 -13.93 10.79 -6.76
CA LEU A 66 -12.78 11.66 -6.57
C LEU A 66 -11.77 11.57 -7.74
N MET A 67 -12.17 10.99 -8.88
CA MET A 67 -11.28 10.87 -10.03
C MET A 67 -10.78 12.25 -10.49
N GLY A 68 -9.47 12.39 -10.61
CA GLY A 68 -8.82 13.65 -11.00
C GLY A 68 -8.85 14.74 -9.92
N ALA A 69 -9.36 14.47 -8.73
CA ALA A 69 -9.34 15.43 -7.63
C ALA A 69 -7.90 15.67 -7.12
N HIS A 70 -7.59 16.92 -6.77
CA HIS A 70 -6.30 17.35 -6.24
C HIS A 70 -6.35 17.42 -4.72
N LEU A 71 -5.86 16.38 -4.03
CA LEU A 71 -5.85 16.27 -2.56
C LEU A 71 -4.42 16.37 -1.97
N LYS A 72 -3.50 17.00 -2.69
CA LYS A 72 -2.12 17.14 -2.18
C LYS A 72 -2.13 17.83 -0.81
N GLY A 73 -1.49 17.20 0.19
CA GLY A 73 -1.41 17.71 1.56
C GLY A 73 -2.76 17.82 2.28
N ALA A 74 -3.83 17.24 1.77
CA ALA A 74 -5.13 17.22 2.45
C ALA A 74 -5.07 16.37 3.73
N ASN A 75 -5.85 16.76 4.73
CA ASN A 75 -6.05 16.02 5.97
C ASN A 75 -7.28 15.11 5.85
N LEU A 76 -7.05 13.81 5.77
CA LEU A 76 -8.08 12.75 5.69
C LEU A 76 -8.04 11.85 6.94
N VAL A 77 -7.46 12.31 8.05
CA VAL A 77 -7.31 11.52 9.27
C VAL A 77 -8.67 10.98 9.74
N GLY A 78 -8.80 9.66 9.87
CA GLY A 78 -10.03 9.01 10.30
C GLY A 78 -11.21 9.14 9.34
N ALA A 79 -11.01 9.67 8.11
CA ALA A 79 -12.09 9.77 7.12
C ALA A 79 -12.58 8.39 6.65
N ASN A 80 -13.85 8.30 6.30
CA ASN A 80 -14.44 7.10 5.70
C ASN A 80 -14.47 7.22 4.18
N LEU A 81 -13.56 6.53 3.49
CA LEU A 81 -13.49 6.43 2.03
C LEU A 81 -13.90 5.03 1.53
N THR A 82 -14.70 4.29 2.30
CA THR A 82 -15.17 2.96 1.90
C THR A 82 -15.79 3.01 0.51
N ARG A 83 -15.26 2.18 -0.43
CA ARG A 83 -15.71 2.13 -1.83
C ARG A 83 -15.63 3.47 -2.60
N ALA A 84 -14.91 4.46 -2.10
CA ALA A 84 -14.66 5.70 -2.84
C ALA A 84 -13.88 5.40 -4.14
N ARG A 85 -14.09 6.21 -5.15
CA ARG A 85 -13.45 6.07 -6.47
C ARG A 85 -12.48 7.21 -6.72
N LEU A 86 -11.22 6.96 -6.43
CA LEU A 86 -10.10 7.90 -6.64
C LEU A 86 -9.28 7.50 -7.87
N GLY A 87 -9.32 6.23 -8.22
CA GLY A 87 -8.53 5.63 -9.28
C GLY A 87 -9.12 5.83 -10.67
N ALA A 88 -8.27 5.70 -11.67
CA ALA A 88 -8.65 5.73 -13.08
C ALA A 88 -7.79 4.73 -13.90
N GLU A 89 -8.10 4.57 -15.19
CA GLU A 89 -7.31 3.71 -16.09
C GLU A 89 -5.90 4.26 -16.34
N THR A 90 -5.71 5.58 -16.18
CA THR A 90 -4.42 6.25 -16.33
C THR A 90 -4.13 7.18 -15.15
N ALA A 91 -2.86 7.35 -14.79
CA ALA A 91 -2.45 8.22 -13.68
C ALA A 91 -2.89 9.69 -13.90
N SER A 92 -2.95 10.17 -15.14
CA SER A 92 -3.39 11.54 -15.44
C SER A 92 -4.86 11.83 -15.16
N ARG A 93 -5.65 10.79 -14.92
CA ARG A 93 -7.08 10.88 -14.57
C ARG A 93 -7.39 10.44 -13.15
N ALA A 94 -6.42 9.84 -12.48
CA ALA A 94 -6.55 9.44 -11.08
C ALA A 94 -6.37 10.64 -10.15
N ALA A 95 -6.84 10.53 -8.91
CA ALA A 95 -6.64 11.54 -7.89
C ALA A 95 -5.16 11.67 -7.50
N MET A 96 -4.78 12.84 -6.99
CA MET A 96 -3.44 13.15 -6.51
C MET A 96 -3.47 13.41 -4.99
N LEU A 97 -2.90 12.48 -4.20
CA LEU A 97 -2.87 12.52 -2.74
C LEU A 97 -1.44 12.61 -2.18
N SER A 98 -0.49 13.07 -2.98
CA SER A 98 0.88 13.22 -2.48
C SER A 98 0.91 14.10 -1.22
N GLU A 99 1.66 13.66 -0.18
CA GLU A 99 1.80 14.34 1.09
C GLU A 99 0.50 14.44 1.93
N ALA A 100 -0.60 13.80 1.52
CA ALA A 100 -1.84 13.77 2.29
C ALA A 100 -1.69 12.92 3.56
N ASP A 101 -2.40 13.30 4.62
CA ASP A 101 -2.53 12.46 5.82
C ASP A 101 -3.87 11.72 5.82
N ALA A 102 -3.84 10.44 5.50
CA ALA A 102 -4.96 9.51 5.56
C ALA A 102 -4.77 8.47 6.68
N SER A 103 -4.04 8.85 7.75
CA SER A 103 -3.86 7.96 8.90
C SER A 103 -5.20 7.62 9.55
N GLN A 104 -5.36 6.36 9.99
CA GLN A 104 -6.59 5.83 10.57
C GLN A 104 -7.83 5.91 9.65
N ALA A 105 -7.67 6.30 8.37
CA ALA A 105 -8.79 6.35 7.42
C ALA A 105 -9.27 4.94 7.04
N ASN A 106 -10.55 4.83 6.70
CA ASN A 106 -11.11 3.61 6.17
C ASN A 106 -11.24 3.70 4.63
N LEU A 107 -10.36 2.98 3.93
CA LEU A 107 -10.34 2.88 2.45
C LEU A 107 -10.76 1.47 1.99
N GLU A 108 -11.55 0.75 2.79
CA GLU A 108 -11.98 -0.60 2.45
C GLU A 108 -12.67 -0.62 1.09
N ARG A 109 -12.17 -1.48 0.18
CA ARG A 109 -12.67 -1.65 -1.19
C ARG A 109 -12.67 -0.37 -2.03
N ALA A 110 -11.87 0.64 -1.67
CA ALA A 110 -11.70 1.82 -2.49
C ALA A 110 -10.99 1.47 -3.81
N ASP A 111 -11.35 2.19 -4.88
CA ASP A 111 -10.61 2.17 -6.14
C ASP A 111 -9.52 3.25 -6.08
N LEU A 112 -8.27 2.78 -5.97
CA LEU A 112 -7.08 3.63 -5.89
C LEU A 112 -6.14 3.40 -7.09
N ARG A 113 -6.64 2.80 -8.19
CA ARG A 113 -5.80 2.48 -9.35
C ARG A 113 -5.11 3.72 -9.91
N ASN A 114 -3.78 3.59 -10.09
CA ASN A 114 -2.93 4.64 -10.65
C ASN A 114 -2.93 5.97 -9.87
N VAL A 115 -3.41 5.99 -8.62
CA VAL A 115 -3.40 7.18 -7.76
C VAL A 115 -1.97 7.54 -7.37
N GLU A 116 -1.67 8.84 -7.33
CA GLU A 116 -0.40 9.33 -6.79
C GLU A 116 -0.52 9.59 -5.29
N MET A 117 0.22 8.82 -4.46
CA MET A 117 0.20 8.91 -3.00
C MET A 117 1.63 9.03 -2.42
N ARG A 118 2.51 9.70 -3.13
CA ARG A 118 3.92 9.86 -2.70
C ARG A 118 3.99 10.59 -1.37
N ARG A 119 4.82 10.06 -0.44
CA ARG A 119 5.01 10.62 0.91
C ARG A 119 3.72 10.80 1.69
N ALA A 120 2.64 10.13 1.32
CA ALA A 120 1.39 10.15 2.06
C ALA A 120 1.54 9.36 3.38
N ASN A 121 0.77 9.76 4.39
CA ASN A 121 0.67 9.04 5.65
C ASN A 121 -0.63 8.23 5.70
N LEU A 122 -0.53 6.89 5.65
CA LEU A 122 -1.65 5.97 5.77
C LEU A 122 -1.55 5.12 7.04
N GLN A 123 -0.76 5.55 8.03
CA GLN A 123 -0.53 4.74 9.23
C GLN A 123 -1.85 4.28 9.88
N GLY A 124 -1.98 2.97 10.10
CA GLY A 124 -3.14 2.37 10.76
C GLY A 124 -4.44 2.41 9.96
N SER A 125 -4.40 2.80 8.68
CA SER A 125 -5.60 2.80 7.83
C SER A 125 -6.04 1.39 7.45
N ASN A 126 -7.32 1.25 7.06
CA ASN A 126 -7.89 0.02 6.52
C ASN A 126 -7.96 0.10 4.99
N LEU A 127 -7.13 -0.70 4.31
CA LEU A 127 -7.05 -0.83 2.85
C LEU A 127 -7.59 -2.21 2.37
N SER A 128 -8.33 -2.93 3.22
CA SER A 128 -8.78 -4.29 2.91
C SER A 128 -9.60 -4.33 1.62
N GLY A 129 -9.20 -5.19 0.69
CA GLY A 129 -9.86 -5.35 -0.61
C GLY A 129 -9.76 -4.13 -1.53
N ALA A 130 -8.98 -3.11 -1.20
CA ALA A 130 -8.76 -1.96 -2.08
C ALA A 130 -8.00 -2.36 -3.35
N ASP A 131 -8.32 -1.70 -4.45
CA ASP A 131 -7.61 -1.86 -5.73
C ASP A 131 -6.56 -0.75 -5.88
N MET A 132 -5.30 -1.10 -5.63
CA MET A 132 -4.15 -0.20 -5.68
C MET A 132 -3.20 -0.54 -6.84
N ARG A 133 -3.73 -1.14 -7.91
CA ARG A 133 -2.92 -1.46 -9.08
C ARG A 133 -2.30 -0.20 -9.68
N GLY A 134 -0.97 -0.22 -9.86
CA GLY A 134 -0.23 0.90 -10.41
C GLY A 134 -0.14 2.15 -9.53
N THR A 135 -0.66 2.11 -8.30
CA THR A 135 -0.56 3.24 -7.34
C THR A 135 0.89 3.54 -6.98
N ASP A 136 1.22 4.82 -6.87
CA ASP A 136 2.56 5.26 -6.47
C ASP A 136 2.58 5.68 -4.98
N PHE A 137 3.14 4.80 -4.13
CA PHE A 137 3.35 5.01 -2.70
C PHE A 137 4.81 5.37 -2.35
N HIS A 138 5.61 5.84 -3.31
CA HIS A 138 7.01 6.12 -3.04
C HIS A 138 7.22 6.97 -1.77
N GLY A 139 8.00 6.46 -0.81
CA GLY A 139 8.33 7.13 0.45
C GLY A 139 7.17 7.31 1.43
N SER A 140 6.04 6.62 1.23
CA SER A 140 4.85 6.75 2.07
C SER A 140 4.94 5.92 3.34
N ASN A 141 4.17 6.32 4.35
CA ASN A 141 4.04 5.60 5.61
C ASN A 141 2.77 4.73 5.62
N LEU A 142 2.93 3.43 5.40
CA LEU A 142 1.89 2.40 5.50
C LEU A 142 2.09 1.53 6.76
N ARG A 143 2.69 2.07 7.80
CA ARG A 143 2.90 1.33 9.05
C ARG A 143 1.58 0.90 9.66
N GLN A 144 1.47 -0.38 10.06
CA GLN A 144 0.30 -0.94 10.72
C GLN A 144 -1.01 -0.86 9.91
N VAL A 145 -0.93 -0.70 8.59
CA VAL A 145 -2.12 -0.80 7.73
C VAL A 145 -2.71 -2.21 7.78
N THR A 146 -4.01 -2.29 7.66
CA THR A 146 -4.69 -3.55 7.33
C THR A 146 -5.05 -3.52 5.85
N ALA A 147 -4.44 -4.42 5.05
CA ALA A 147 -4.62 -4.43 3.60
C ALA A 147 -4.95 -5.83 3.07
N ARG A 148 -5.71 -6.61 3.85
CA ARG A 148 -6.06 -7.99 3.46
C ARG A 148 -6.78 -8.03 2.12
N LYS A 149 -6.39 -8.96 1.25
CA LYS A 149 -6.98 -9.17 -0.09
C LYS A 149 -6.90 -7.94 -1.00
N ALA A 150 -6.01 -7.01 -0.70
CA ALA A 150 -5.78 -5.83 -1.52
C ALA A 150 -4.91 -6.14 -2.74
N LEU A 151 -5.06 -5.36 -3.80
CA LEU A 151 -4.36 -5.53 -5.06
C LEU A 151 -3.30 -4.44 -5.22
N PHE A 152 -2.01 -4.79 -5.05
CA PHE A 152 -0.85 -3.92 -5.26
C PHE A 152 -0.10 -4.25 -6.57
N ILE A 153 -0.74 -4.90 -7.51
CA ILE A 153 -0.09 -5.33 -8.76
C ILE A 153 0.51 -4.11 -9.46
N LYS A 154 1.83 -4.18 -9.77
CA LYS A 154 2.60 -3.09 -10.38
C LYS A 154 2.63 -1.78 -9.58
N ALA A 155 2.24 -1.80 -8.31
CA ALA A 155 2.35 -0.62 -7.45
C ALA A 155 3.82 -0.27 -7.17
N SER A 156 4.10 1.03 -7.04
CA SER A 156 5.41 1.52 -6.57
C SER A 156 5.38 1.67 -5.05
N LEU A 157 6.04 0.77 -4.35
CA LEU A 157 6.21 0.75 -2.89
C LEU A 157 7.69 1.02 -2.51
N ARG A 158 8.42 1.74 -3.38
CA ARG A 158 9.82 2.08 -3.11
C ARG A 158 9.94 2.92 -1.85
N GLU A 159 10.90 2.54 -0.98
CA GLU A 159 11.20 3.27 0.26
C GLU A 159 9.97 3.48 1.17
N THR A 160 8.93 2.68 0.99
CA THR A 160 7.70 2.71 1.78
C THR A 160 7.90 2.03 3.13
N ASN A 161 7.32 2.59 4.19
CA ASN A 161 7.28 1.96 5.49
C ASN A 161 6.02 1.08 5.63
N LEU A 162 6.20 -0.23 5.59
CA LEU A 162 5.16 -1.26 5.77
C LEU A 162 5.35 -2.05 7.09
N CYS A 163 6.06 -1.49 8.07
CA CYS A 163 6.29 -2.18 9.35
C CYS A 163 4.97 -2.55 10.02
N LYS A 164 4.85 -3.84 10.43
CA LYS A 164 3.66 -4.40 11.08
C LYS A 164 2.38 -4.30 10.24
N ALA A 165 2.50 -4.17 8.92
CA ALA A 165 1.34 -4.21 8.02
C ALA A 165 0.76 -5.63 7.95
N ASP A 166 -0.55 -5.73 7.89
CA ASP A 166 -1.28 -6.97 7.60
C ASP A 166 -1.57 -7.04 6.10
N LEU A 167 -0.73 -7.78 5.38
CA LEU A 167 -0.77 -7.94 3.92
C LEU A 167 -1.25 -9.33 3.51
N ARG A 168 -1.97 -10.02 4.37
CA ARG A 168 -2.44 -11.39 4.10
C ARG A 168 -3.37 -11.43 2.91
N ASP A 169 -3.18 -12.43 2.07
CA ASP A 169 -3.96 -12.69 0.86
C ASP A 169 -3.89 -11.54 -0.18
N CYS A 170 -2.84 -10.67 -0.11
CA CYS A 170 -2.59 -9.61 -1.07
C CYS A 170 -1.96 -10.09 -2.36
N HIS A 171 -2.18 -9.34 -3.44
CA HIS A 171 -1.48 -9.53 -4.71
C HIS A 171 -0.50 -8.39 -4.95
N LEU A 172 0.80 -8.68 -4.89
CA LEU A 172 1.90 -7.73 -5.11
C LEU A 172 2.73 -8.11 -6.35
N ASN A 173 2.15 -8.82 -7.30
CA ASN A 173 2.84 -9.21 -8.54
C ASN A 173 3.43 -7.98 -9.25
N ASP A 174 4.67 -8.07 -9.72
CA ASP A 174 5.37 -6.98 -10.39
C ASP A 174 5.52 -5.69 -9.54
N ALA A 175 5.18 -5.72 -8.25
CA ALA A 175 5.32 -4.53 -7.39
C ALA A 175 6.78 -4.16 -7.18
N ASN A 176 7.04 -2.85 -7.07
CA ASN A 176 8.37 -2.35 -6.78
C ASN A 176 8.51 -2.00 -5.30
N LEU A 177 9.15 -2.86 -4.54
CA LEU A 177 9.39 -2.76 -3.09
C LEU A 177 10.88 -2.44 -2.77
N VAL A 178 11.61 -1.87 -3.72
CA VAL A 178 13.02 -1.53 -3.53
C VAL A 178 13.19 -0.67 -2.29
N ARG A 179 14.03 -1.12 -1.33
CA ARG A 179 14.30 -0.47 -0.06
C ARG A 179 13.07 -0.23 0.81
N ALA A 180 11.98 -0.94 0.60
CA ALA A 180 10.83 -0.89 1.52
C ALA A 180 11.22 -1.46 2.89
N THR A 181 10.64 -0.91 3.95
CA THR A 181 10.82 -1.42 5.32
C THR A 181 9.57 -2.18 5.73
N MET A 182 9.71 -3.49 6.00
CA MET A 182 8.60 -4.42 6.24
C MET A 182 8.79 -5.23 7.53
N HIS A 183 9.44 -4.63 8.54
CA HIS A 183 9.66 -5.32 9.82
C HIS A 183 8.34 -5.80 10.42
N ASP A 184 8.30 -7.07 10.85
CA ASP A 184 7.14 -7.67 11.49
C ASP A 184 5.86 -7.65 10.62
N ALA A 185 5.97 -7.42 9.31
CA ALA A 185 4.81 -7.47 8.41
C ALA A 185 4.31 -8.92 8.24
N ASP A 186 3.00 -9.08 8.14
CA ASP A 186 2.38 -10.38 7.91
C ASP A 186 1.86 -10.48 6.47
N LEU A 187 2.58 -11.29 5.66
CA LEU A 187 2.22 -11.61 4.28
C LEU A 187 1.69 -13.07 4.18
N SER A 188 1.53 -13.76 5.31
CA SER A 188 1.21 -15.19 5.29
C SER A 188 -0.12 -15.49 4.61
N SER A 189 -0.23 -16.70 4.09
CA SER A 189 -1.49 -17.25 3.63
C SER A 189 -1.86 -18.50 4.43
N GLN A 190 -3.15 -18.86 4.44
CA GLN A 190 -3.64 -20.03 5.17
C GLN A 190 -3.26 -21.35 4.48
N HIS A 191 -2.99 -21.33 3.18
CA HIS A 191 -2.71 -22.51 2.37
C HIS A 191 -1.34 -22.40 1.68
N PRO A 192 -0.59 -23.50 1.53
CA PRO A 192 0.64 -23.55 0.73
C PRO A 192 0.38 -23.08 -0.71
N GLY A 193 1.26 -22.21 -1.24
CA GLY A 193 1.06 -21.58 -2.55
C GLY A 193 -0.14 -20.63 -2.60
N GLY A 194 -0.53 -20.11 -1.44
CA GLY A 194 -1.80 -19.47 -1.16
C GLY A 194 -2.04 -18.13 -1.85
N PHE A 195 -3.01 -17.39 -1.32
CA PHE A 195 -3.51 -16.18 -1.97
C PHE A 195 -2.59 -14.95 -1.87
N THR A 196 -1.55 -14.97 -1.01
CA THR A 196 -0.54 -13.90 -1.04
C THR A 196 0.47 -14.21 -2.14
N VAL A 197 0.47 -13.39 -3.16
CA VAL A 197 1.32 -13.55 -4.35
C VAL A 197 2.20 -12.32 -4.52
N ILE A 198 3.53 -12.52 -4.52
CA ILE A 198 4.53 -11.48 -4.74
C ILE A 198 5.47 -11.82 -5.91
N ASN A 199 4.99 -12.64 -6.84
CA ASN A 199 5.78 -13.09 -8.00
C ASN A 199 6.27 -11.91 -8.84
N LEU A 200 7.50 -12.00 -9.35
CA LEU A 200 8.14 -10.96 -10.15
C LEU A 200 8.34 -9.63 -9.41
N ALA A 201 8.03 -9.54 -8.11
CA ALA A 201 8.24 -8.30 -7.36
C ALA A 201 9.72 -7.98 -7.21
N ASN A 202 10.04 -6.68 -7.22
CA ASN A 202 11.40 -6.22 -6.94
C ASN A 202 11.50 -5.75 -5.48
N MET A 203 12.15 -6.57 -4.66
CA MET A 203 12.40 -6.32 -3.22
C MET A 203 13.89 -6.07 -2.93
N GLU A 204 14.64 -5.58 -3.92
CA GLU A 204 16.07 -5.32 -3.75
C GLU A 204 16.32 -4.34 -2.59
N GLY A 205 17.18 -4.78 -1.65
CA GLY A 205 17.51 -4.00 -0.46
C GLY A 205 16.36 -3.78 0.51
N ALA A 206 15.24 -4.47 0.35
CA ALA A 206 14.12 -4.37 1.29
C ALA A 206 14.49 -4.99 2.66
N ASP A 207 13.93 -4.44 3.73
CA ASP A 207 14.14 -4.94 5.09
C ASP A 207 12.89 -5.65 5.62
N LEU A 208 12.90 -6.99 5.54
CA LEU A 208 11.81 -7.88 5.95
C LEU A 208 12.08 -8.54 7.31
N LYS A 209 12.94 -7.98 8.13
CA LYS A 209 13.30 -8.60 9.41
C LYS A 209 12.05 -9.02 10.21
N ARG A 210 11.98 -10.30 10.61
CA ARG A 210 10.86 -10.94 11.34
C ARG A 210 9.52 -10.94 10.59
N ALA A 211 9.50 -10.63 9.30
CA ALA A 211 8.27 -10.75 8.53
C ALA A 211 7.80 -12.21 8.42
N ASN A 212 6.50 -12.40 8.29
CA ASN A 212 5.89 -13.71 8.09
C ASN A 212 5.50 -13.91 6.63
N LEU A 213 6.24 -14.76 5.90
CA LEU A 213 6.00 -15.13 4.51
C LEU A 213 5.55 -16.60 4.38
N ARG A 214 4.94 -17.15 5.43
CA ARG A 214 4.45 -18.54 5.38
C ARG A 214 3.43 -18.73 4.27
N ASN A 215 3.59 -19.80 3.47
CA ASN A 215 2.71 -20.16 2.36
C ASN A 215 2.62 -19.13 1.23
N VAL A 216 3.54 -18.16 1.14
CA VAL A 216 3.55 -17.12 0.09
C VAL A 216 4.04 -17.70 -1.23
N SER A 217 3.42 -17.28 -2.35
CA SER A 217 4.00 -17.46 -3.68
C SER A 217 4.87 -16.25 -4.01
N ALA A 218 6.19 -16.49 -4.16
CA ALA A 218 7.22 -15.47 -4.38
C ALA A 218 8.20 -15.91 -5.50
N GLU A 219 7.66 -16.50 -6.57
CA GLU A 219 8.45 -16.96 -7.70
C GLU A 219 9.07 -15.79 -8.46
N ASP A 220 10.29 -15.98 -8.97
CA ASP A 220 11.04 -14.98 -9.74
C ASP A 220 11.18 -13.61 -9.05
N THR A 221 11.07 -13.57 -7.73
CA THR A 221 11.18 -12.35 -6.93
C THR A 221 12.64 -11.93 -6.77
N ASN A 222 12.94 -10.65 -6.97
CA ASN A 222 14.26 -10.11 -6.72
C ASN A 222 14.40 -9.66 -5.26
N MET A 223 15.06 -10.47 -4.43
CA MET A 223 15.40 -10.17 -3.02
C MET A 223 16.91 -9.93 -2.84
N ARG A 224 17.60 -9.44 -3.88
CA ARG A 224 19.03 -9.11 -3.80
C ARG A 224 19.28 -8.09 -2.70
N ASN A 225 20.33 -8.30 -1.89
CA ASN A 225 20.71 -7.44 -0.77
C ASN A 225 19.60 -7.23 0.28
N ALA A 226 18.52 -8.01 0.25
CA ALA A 226 17.44 -7.90 1.22
C ALA A 226 17.86 -8.42 2.61
N ASN A 227 17.33 -7.80 3.66
CA ASN A 227 17.43 -8.32 5.02
C ASN A 227 16.22 -9.22 5.32
N LEU A 228 16.46 -10.52 5.35
CA LEU A 228 15.48 -11.56 5.66
C LEU A 228 15.78 -12.21 7.03
N THR A 229 16.47 -11.50 7.92
CA THR A 229 16.80 -12.01 9.26
C THR A 229 15.53 -12.38 10.04
N ASP A 230 15.51 -13.58 10.62
CA ASP A 230 14.38 -14.10 11.41
C ASP A 230 13.05 -14.26 10.62
N VAL A 231 13.08 -14.20 9.30
CA VAL A 231 11.87 -14.36 8.46
C VAL A 231 11.33 -15.77 8.53
N ASN A 232 10.02 -15.90 8.58
CA ASN A 232 9.35 -17.20 8.42
C ASN A 232 8.96 -17.43 6.96
N LEU A 233 9.67 -18.34 6.27
CA LEU A 233 9.41 -18.76 4.88
C LEU A 233 8.78 -20.16 4.82
N THR A 234 8.24 -20.68 5.92
CA THR A 234 7.67 -22.03 5.94
C THR A 234 6.68 -22.22 4.79
N ASP A 235 6.90 -23.27 3.98
CA ASP A 235 6.08 -23.65 2.84
C ASP A 235 5.92 -22.54 1.76
N ALA A 236 6.80 -21.55 1.74
CA ALA A 236 6.82 -20.52 0.70
C ALA A 236 7.39 -21.08 -0.61
N VAL A 237 6.80 -20.67 -1.73
CA VAL A 237 7.27 -21.02 -3.08
C VAL A 237 8.11 -19.86 -3.61
N ILE A 238 9.43 -20.05 -3.68
CA ILE A 238 10.40 -19.02 -4.10
C ILE A 238 11.23 -19.43 -5.32
N GLY A 239 10.70 -20.33 -6.14
CA GLY A 239 11.40 -20.80 -7.35
C GLY A 239 11.83 -19.64 -8.26
N GLY A 240 13.02 -19.72 -8.85
CA GLY A 240 13.58 -18.66 -9.72
C GLY A 240 14.03 -17.38 -9.01
N SER A 241 13.71 -17.22 -7.72
CA SER A 241 14.03 -15.98 -6.99
C SER A 241 15.52 -15.75 -6.76
N ILE A 242 15.88 -14.48 -6.54
CA ILE A 242 17.25 -14.03 -6.37
C ILE A 242 17.47 -13.60 -4.92
N LEU A 243 18.21 -14.40 -4.14
CA LEU A 243 18.69 -14.11 -2.79
C LEU A 243 20.15 -13.64 -2.75
N ARG A 244 20.72 -13.24 -3.88
CA ARG A 244 22.13 -12.85 -3.95
C ARG A 244 22.46 -11.76 -2.94
N ARG A 245 23.45 -11.99 -2.06
CA ARG A 245 23.85 -11.10 -0.96
C ARG A 245 22.73 -10.78 0.05
N ALA A 246 21.65 -11.54 0.07
CA ALA A 246 20.63 -11.38 1.11
C ALA A 246 21.14 -11.93 2.45
N ASP A 247 20.69 -11.32 3.54
CA ASP A 247 20.90 -11.86 4.88
C ASP A 247 19.69 -12.66 5.33
N VAL A 248 19.82 -13.99 5.33
CA VAL A 248 18.79 -14.94 5.77
C VAL A 248 19.12 -15.56 7.13
N THR A 249 19.89 -14.85 7.97
CA THR A 249 20.27 -15.31 9.31
C THR A 249 19.01 -15.67 10.11
N ASN A 250 19.00 -16.87 10.73
CA ASN A 250 17.88 -17.44 11.49
C ASN A 250 16.57 -17.64 10.69
N ALA A 251 16.49 -17.32 9.40
CA ALA A 251 15.28 -17.52 8.61
C ALA A 251 14.87 -19.00 8.60
N ASN A 252 13.56 -19.27 8.59
CA ASN A 252 13.00 -20.61 8.55
C ASN A 252 12.59 -21.01 7.13
N PHE A 253 13.29 -21.98 6.55
CA PHE A 253 13.07 -22.52 5.20
C PHE A 253 12.34 -23.87 5.19
N GLN A 254 11.59 -24.21 6.22
CA GLN A 254 10.85 -25.47 6.23
C GLN A 254 9.92 -25.58 5.00
N GLY A 255 10.03 -26.66 4.26
CA GLY A 255 9.22 -26.90 3.06
C GLY A 255 9.62 -26.08 1.82
N VAL A 256 10.68 -25.27 1.90
CA VAL A 256 11.12 -24.42 0.78
C VAL A 256 12.11 -25.16 -0.11
N GLU A 257 11.88 -25.15 -1.42
CA GLU A 257 12.82 -25.67 -2.40
C GLU A 257 13.81 -24.59 -2.88
N LEU A 258 15.12 -24.89 -2.76
CA LEU A 258 16.19 -23.96 -3.12
C LEU A 258 16.91 -24.30 -4.44
N ALA A 259 16.43 -25.31 -5.19
CA ALA A 259 17.12 -25.79 -6.37
C ALA A 259 17.24 -24.74 -7.49
N SER A 260 16.21 -23.95 -7.74
CA SER A 260 16.20 -22.88 -8.76
C SER A 260 16.57 -21.49 -8.23
N VAL A 261 16.75 -21.32 -6.91
CA VAL A 261 17.01 -20.00 -6.27
C VAL A 261 18.47 -19.58 -6.46
N THR A 262 18.68 -18.34 -6.90
CA THR A 262 20.01 -17.71 -6.98
C THR A 262 20.42 -17.20 -5.61
N MET A 263 21.55 -17.72 -5.01
CA MET A 263 21.90 -17.43 -3.61
C MET A 263 23.38 -17.08 -3.39
N GLU A 264 24.12 -16.71 -4.42
CA GLU A 264 25.54 -16.36 -4.28
C GLU A 264 25.73 -15.25 -3.25
N PHE A 265 26.70 -15.47 -2.35
CA PHE A 265 27.05 -14.55 -1.25
C PHE A 265 25.90 -14.28 -0.26
N ALA A 266 24.81 -15.06 -0.29
CA ALA A 266 23.79 -14.95 0.73
C ALA A 266 24.27 -15.50 2.08
N ASN A 267 23.90 -14.83 3.16
CA ASN A 267 24.28 -15.24 4.51
C ASN A 267 23.26 -16.22 5.10
N PHE A 268 23.55 -17.52 5.05
CA PHE A 268 22.72 -18.59 5.64
C PHE A 268 23.11 -18.93 7.09
N SER A 269 23.83 -18.06 7.79
CA SER A 269 24.21 -18.32 9.18
C SER A 269 22.99 -18.58 10.04
N LYS A 270 22.99 -19.74 10.73
CA LYS A 270 21.87 -20.16 11.57
C LYS A 270 20.51 -20.27 10.86
N ALA A 271 20.46 -20.24 9.51
CA ALA A 271 19.24 -20.53 8.78
C ALA A 271 18.71 -21.92 9.13
N ARG A 272 17.42 -22.02 9.40
CA ARG A 272 16.78 -23.26 9.85
C ARG A 272 16.12 -23.97 8.68
N ASN A 273 16.22 -25.29 8.65
CA ASN A 273 15.58 -26.17 7.68
C ASN A 273 15.94 -25.87 6.19
N ALA A 274 17.04 -25.14 5.95
CA ALA A 274 17.51 -24.85 4.60
C ALA A 274 18.21 -26.04 3.99
N VAL A 275 17.57 -26.73 3.04
CA VAL A 275 18.15 -27.84 2.29
C VAL A 275 18.85 -27.29 1.05
N ILE A 276 20.14 -26.94 1.20
CA ILE A 276 20.94 -26.38 0.11
C ILE A 276 21.45 -27.53 -0.79
N PRO A 277 21.12 -27.50 -2.11
CA PRO A 277 21.60 -28.52 -3.04
C PRO A 277 23.13 -28.61 -3.05
N PRO A 278 23.71 -29.83 -3.14
CA PRO A 278 25.17 -30.02 -3.04
C PRO A 278 25.97 -29.19 -4.06
N TYR A 279 25.47 -29.05 -5.28
CA TYR A 279 26.11 -28.28 -6.36
C TYR A 279 26.14 -26.77 -6.12
N LYS A 280 25.34 -26.25 -5.17
CA LYS A 280 25.30 -24.83 -4.77
C LYS A 280 26.17 -24.51 -3.57
N LYS A 281 26.68 -25.50 -2.84
CA LYS A 281 27.48 -25.29 -1.61
C LYS A 281 28.79 -24.54 -1.87
N ASN A 282 29.32 -24.61 -3.07
CA ASN A 282 30.60 -23.97 -3.46
C ASN A 282 30.41 -22.59 -4.11
N LEU A 283 29.19 -22.08 -4.23
CA LEU A 283 28.87 -20.77 -4.82
C LEU A 283 28.69 -19.66 -3.76
N ARG A 284 29.21 -19.90 -2.54
CA ARG A 284 29.09 -18.96 -1.40
C ARG A 284 30.26 -18.01 -1.34
#